data_a064fced4a1c8112298e7c79dbbf610a
#
_entry.id   a064fced4a1c8112298e7c79dbbf610a
#
_cell.length_a   1.000
_cell.length_b   1.000
_cell.length_c   1.000
_cell.angle_alpha   90.00
_cell.angle_beta   90.00
_cell.angle_gamma   90.00
#
_symmetry.space_group_name_H-M   'P 1'
#
loop_
_entity.id
_entity.type
_entity.pdbx_description
1 polymer ?
#
loop_
_entity_poly.entity_id
_entity_poly.type
_entity_poly.pdbx_seq_one_letter_code
_entity_poly.pdbx_strand_id
1 'polypeptide(L)'
;SSGTRTVTIADITDFHGHIERGADNATAFTVADSHNPGNMIPVSTGDLVGGSPYESAVEKDQPTLDMAKAWGLTISAIGNHEFDRGVADFNNRIADPSNGIDWLCANASAANKSPDGLLSHVRDSTIRTVNGKRIGFVGALTDALGSVATPQITRDADLDERAVDAINRVARELKRSGKVDAVVALLHADASAAADIGRDVDVVYTGHSHAIKHGTTAGGAPIYEAGSFGRNMAVQDLIITGAGRRATVRVADVDLGNGTSHTAVDGVLGVDGLNAHPAQAAWMSAGAEENDEVSRAQHIYQASATYANHTGSAVIGTLASGVNFDKQGSDKHGNTVGVLVADANRESIMKHVYAGNRLPVIGFSNNGSLRTPRLDMNGDGKVTVRE
;
A
#
# COMPACT_ATOMS: atom_id res chain seq x y z
N SER A 1 6.89 -3.99 31.24
CA SER A 1 6.90 -2.87 32.19
C SER A 1 5.49 -2.40 32.46
N SER A 2 5.14 -2.19 33.74
CA SER A 2 3.80 -1.75 34.18
C SER A 2 3.54 -0.24 33.96
N GLY A 3 4.56 0.52 33.55
CA GLY A 3 4.47 1.96 33.34
C GLY A 3 3.80 2.34 32.01
N THR A 4 3.59 3.64 31.82
CA THR A 4 3.10 4.23 30.55
C THR A 4 4.25 4.40 29.58
N ARG A 5 4.05 3.93 28.34
CA ARG A 5 5.00 4.06 27.24
C ARG A 5 4.25 4.42 25.95
N THR A 6 4.91 5.17 25.09
CA THR A 6 4.38 5.56 23.79
C THR A 6 5.11 4.84 22.67
N VAL A 7 4.32 4.26 21.75
CA VAL A 7 4.79 3.68 20.49
C VAL A 7 4.11 4.44 19.36
N THR A 8 4.87 4.89 18.38
CA THR A 8 4.34 5.66 17.24
C THR A 8 4.18 4.73 16.03
N ILE A 9 3.03 4.80 15.38
CA ILE A 9 2.75 4.07 14.12
C ILE A 9 2.71 5.09 12.99
N ALA A 10 3.42 4.80 11.91
CA ALA A 10 3.37 5.56 10.67
C ALA A 10 2.90 4.64 9.54
N ASP A 11 1.73 4.91 9.00
CA ASP A 11 1.07 4.09 7.99
C ASP A 11 1.06 4.77 6.63
N ILE A 12 1.44 4.02 5.60
CA ILE A 12 1.17 4.34 4.20
C ILE A 12 0.28 3.26 3.61
N THR A 13 -0.46 3.60 2.57
CA THR A 13 -1.30 2.64 1.85
C THR A 13 -1.30 2.92 0.36
N ASP A 14 -1.56 1.89 -0.42
CA ASP A 14 -1.74 2.03 -1.87
C ASP A 14 -0.58 2.80 -2.52
N PHE A 15 0.62 2.42 -2.17
CA PHE A 15 1.84 3.02 -2.70
C PHE A 15 2.01 2.73 -4.19
N HIS A 16 1.57 1.55 -4.64
CA HIS A 16 1.53 1.14 -6.03
C HIS A 16 2.84 1.41 -6.78
N GLY A 17 3.98 1.07 -6.18
CA GLY A 17 5.26 1.16 -6.85
C GLY A 17 5.72 2.56 -7.25
N HIS A 18 5.15 3.62 -6.67
CA HIS A 18 5.52 5.01 -6.96
C HIS A 18 6.88 5.37 -6.35
N ILE A 19 7.93 4.68 -6.80
CA ILE A 19 9.30 4.81 -6.27
C ILE A 19 9.91 6.21 -6.49
N GLU A 20 9.36 7.02 -7.40
CA GLU A 20 9.73 8.43 -7.54
C GLU A 20 9.47 9.24 -6.26
N ARG A 21 8.57 8.74 -5.38
CA ARG A 21 8.30 9.31 -4.06
C ARG A 21 9.00 8.55 -2.93
N GLY A 22 9.86 7.61 -3.27
CA GLY A 22 10.53 6.76 -2.28
C GLY A 22 11.42 7.52 -1.31
N ALA A 23 12.22 8.47 -1.80
CA ALA A 23 13.07 9.32 -0.95
C ALA A 23 12.23 10.26 -0.08
N ASP A 24 11.15 10.83 -0.62
CA ASP A 24 10.23 11.68 0.14
C ASP A 24 9.56 10.90 1.28
N ASN A 25 9.18 9.66 1.04
CA ASN A 25 8.63 8.80 2.08
C ASN A 25 9.69 8.40 3.13
N ALA A 26 10.93 8.13 2.72
CA ALA A 26 12.03 7.89 3.65
C ALA A 26 12.23 9.09 4.59
N THR A 27 12.21 10.30 4.05
CA THR A 27 12.27 11.54 4.84
C THR A 27 11.07 11.65 5.78
N ALA A 28 9.86 11.39 5.29
CA ALA A 28 8.64 11.45 6.11
C ALA A 28 8.67 10.45 7.27
N PHE A 29 9.13 9.22 7.04
CA PHE A 29 9.33 8.24 8.12
C PHE A 29 10.38 8.71 9.12
N THR A 30 11.47 9.31 8.66
CA THR A 30 12.51 9.88 9.54
C THR A 30 11.96 10.99 10.42
N VAL A 31 11.13 11.89 9.85
CA VAL A 31 10.46 12.96 10.61
C VAL A 31 9.49 12.38 11.64
N ALA A 32 8.70 11.37 11.27
CA ALA A 32 7.80 10.68 12.19
C ALA A 32 8.58 9.99 13.33
N ASP A 33 9.72 9.36 13.02
CA ASP A 33 10.59 8.77 14.04
C ASP A 33 11.15 9.83 14.99
N SER A 34 11.50 11.00 14.49
CA SER A 34 12.05 12.09 15.31
C SER A 34 11.10 12.57 16.42
N HIS A 35 9.82 12.36 16.27
CA HIS A 35 8.80 12.62 17.29
C HIS A 35 8.94 11.69 18.50
N ASN A 36 9.35 10.45 18.28
CA ASN A 36 9.52 9.42 19.31
C ASN A 36 10.70 8.50 18.92
N PRO A 37 11.94 8.99 19.04
CA PRO A 37 13.11 8.36 18.43
C PRO A 37 13.32 6.89 18.82
N GLY A 38 13.44 6.03 17.82
CA GLY A 38 13.63 4.59 17.98
C GLY A 38 12.36 3.82 18.35
N ASN A 39 11.20 4.49 18.45
CA ASN A 39 9.94 3.89 18.89
C ASN A 39 8.81 4.07 17.88
N MET A 40 9.14 4.32 16.63
CA MET A 40 8.19 4.40 15.51
C MET A 40 8.25 3.12 14.68
N ILE A 41 7.09 2.61 14.30
CA ILE A 41 6.94 1.42 13.46
C ILE A 41 6.30 1.85 12.14
N PRO A 42 7.02 1.76 11.00
CA PRO A 42 6.44 1.97 9.70
C PRO A 42 5.63 0.75 9.27
N VAL A 43 4.44 0.97 8.72
CA VAL A 43 3.55 -0.09 8.23
C VAL A 43 2.92 0.29 6.90
N SER A 44 2.44 -0.72 6.17
CA SER A 44 1.67 -0.56 4.94
C SER A 44 0.32 -1.29 5.06
N THR A 45 -0.73 -0.67 4.56
CA THR A 45 -2.07 -1.28 4.54
C THR A 45 -2.40 -1.90 3.17
N GLY A 46 -1.37 -2.34 2.43
CA GLY A 46 -1.53 -3.10 1.20
C GLY A 46 -1.49 -2.25 -0.08
N ASP A 47 -1.57 -2.95 -1.21
CA ASP A 47 -1.31 -2.38 -2.52
C ASP A 47 0.03 -1.59 -2.55
N LEU A 48 1.03 -2.15 -1.91
CA LEU A 48 2.39 -1.63 -1.93
C LEU A 48 2.98 -1.76 -3.34
N VAL A 49 2.70 -2.88 -3.98
CA VAL A 49 3.10 -3.24 -5.34
C VAL A 49 1.87 -3.49 -6.21
N GLY A 50 2.08 -3.58 -7.52
CA GLY A 50 1.04 -3.82 -8.50
C GLY A 50 0.34 -2.56 -8.98
N GLY A 51 -0.12 -2.55 -10.23
CA GLY A 51 -0.62 -1.33 -10.87
C GLY A 51 0.41 -0.21 -10.87
N SER A 52 1.68 -0.55 -10.91
CA SER A 52 2.82 0.34 -10.68
C SER A 52 3.23 1.10 -11.93
N PRO A 53 3.87 2.29 -11.79
CA PRO A 53 4.58 2.94 -12.88
C PRO A 53 5.66 2.05 -13.48
N TYR A 54 6.03 2.34 -14.73
CA TYR A 54 6.97 1.54 -15.49
C TYR A 54 8.31 1.33 -14.77
N GLU A 55 8.81 2.33 -14.05
CA GLU A 55 10.09 2.28 -13.31
C GLU A 55 10.15 1.14 -12.30
N SER A 56 9.04 0.76 -11.72
CA SER A 56 8.95 -0.37 -10.79
C SER A 56 8.44 -1.62 -11.50
N ALA A 57 7.41 -1.48 -12.34
CA ALA A 57 6.74 -2.59 -13.00
C ALA A 57 7.67 -3.38 -13.94
N VAL A 58 8.58 -2.73 -14.63
CA VAL A 58 9.52 -3.39 -15.58
C VAL A 58 10.45 -4.38 -14.89
N GLU A 59 10.74 -4.18 -13.62
CA GLU A 59 11.50 -5.08 -12.75
C GLU A 59 10.58 -5.85 -11.79
N LYS A 60 9.31 -6.00 -12.14
CA LYS A 60 8.29 -6.75 -11.39
C LYS A 60 8.16 -6.29 -9.93
N ASP A 61 8.28 -4.99 -9.70
CA ASP A 61 8.20 -4.34 -8.39
C ASP A 61 9.33 -4.68 -7.39
N GLN A 62 10.42 -5.32 -7.83
CA GLN A 62 11.57 -5.49 -6.96
C GLN A 62 12.11 -4.14 -6.44
N PRO A 63 12.18 -3.06 -7.25
CA PRO A 63 12.57 -1.75 -6.74
C PRO A 63 11.70 -1.25 -5.58
N THR A 64 10.40 -1.51 -5.61
CA THR A 64 9.50 -1.15 -4.51
C THR A 64 9.77 -1.96 -3.25
N LEU A 65 10.06 -3.24 -3.37
CA LEU A 65 10.44 -4.08 -2.22
C LEU A 65 11.76 -3.61 -1.61
N ASP A 66 12.74 -3.25 -2.44
CA ASP A 66 14.01 -2.68 -2.00
C ASP A 66 13.80 -1.32 -1.31
N MET A 67 12.88 -0.51 -1.84
CA MET A 67 12.47 0.76 -1.26
C MET A 67 11.87 0.58 0.13
N ALA A 68 10.94 -0.36 0.29
CA ALA A 68 10.34 -0.70 1.59
C ALA A 68 11.41 -1.10 2.61
N LYS A 69 12.40 -1.88 2.18
CA LYS A 69 13.55 -2.24 3.03
C LYS A 69 14.35 -1.02 3.45
N ALA A 70 14.59 -0.07 2.55
CA ALA A 70 15.28 1.19 2.87
C ALA A 70 14.51 2.04 3.90
N TRP A 71 13.17 2.01 3.86
CA TRP A 71 12.34 2.68 4.89
C TRP A 71 12.34 1.97 6.25
N GLY A 72 12.83 0.74 6.33
CA GLY A 72 12.67 -0.10 7.52
C GLY A 72 11.24 -0.63 7.69
N LEU A 73 10.44 -0.70 6.62
CA LEU A 73 9.09 -1.23 6.62
C LEU A 73 9.15 -2.76 6.58
N THR A 74 8.60 -3.40 7.62
CA THR A 74 8.67 -4.85 7.80
C THR A 74 7.30 -5.50 8.00
N ILE A 75 6.22 -4.73 7.91
CA ILE A 75 4.84 -5.21 8.10
C ILE A 75 3.94 -4.60 7.03
N SER A 76 3.17 -5.43 6.34
CA SER A 76 2.13 -4.99 5.42
C SER A 76 0.93 -5.92 5.43
N ALA A 77 -0.27 -5.35 5.30
CA ALA A 77 -1.42 -6.10 4.84
C ALA A 77 -1.24 -6.44 3.35
N ILE A 78 -1.96 -7.45 2.88
CA ILE A 78 -2.06 -7.76 1.46
C ILE A 78 -3.21 -6.95 0.86
N GLY A 79 -2.94 -6.25 -0.25
CA GLY A 79 -3.97 -5.68 -1.10
C GLY A 79 -4.26 -6.57 -2.31
N ASN A 80 -5.29 -6.24 -3.08
CA ASN A 80 -5.64 -7.02 -4.27
C ASN A 80 -4.56 -6.95 -5.35
N HIS A 81 -3.84 -5.86 -5.46
CA HIS A 81 -2.78 -5.69 -6.46
C HIS A 81 -1.47 -6.41 -6.13
N GLU A 82 -1.26 -6.86 -4.89
CA GLU A 82 -0.16 -7.79 -4.60
C GLU A 82 -0.28 -9.08 -5.44
N PHE A 83 -1.49 -9.43 -5.85
CA PHE A 83 -1.78 -10.62 -6.65
C PHE A 83 -1.79 -10.40 -8.16
N ASP A 84 -1.37 -9.26 -8.66
CA ASP A 84 -1.46 -8.90 -10.10
C ASP A 84 -0.79 -9.93 -11.01
N ARG A 85 0.27 -10.58 -10.54
CA ARG A 85 1.00 -11.63 -11.28
C ARG A 85 0.66 -13.04 -10.81
N GLY A 86 -0.45 -13.20 -10.08
CA GLY A 86 -0.90 -14.46 -9.51
C GLY A 86 -0.50 -14.62 -8.04
N VAL A 87 -1.28 -15.44 -7.33
CA VAL A 87 -1.08 -15.71 -5.90
C VAL A 87 0.25 -16.43 -5.66
N ALA A 88 0.59 -17.40 -6.51
CA ALA A 88 1.84 -18.15 -6.39
C ALA A 88 3.07 -17.24 -6.60
N ASP A 89 3.04 -16.34 -7.56
CA ASP A 89 4.12 -15.37 -7.76
C ASP A 89 4.28 -14.45 -6.55
N PHE A 90 3.17 -13.93 -6.01
CA PHE A 90 3.20 -13.15 -4.78
C PHE A 90 3.91 -13.93 -3.66
N ASN A 91 3.45 -15.13 -3.37
CA ASN A 91 3.99 -15.91 -2.25
C ASN A 91 5.47 -16.25 -2.41
N ASN A 92 5.87 -16.65 -3.62
CA ASN A 92 7.21 -17.18 -3.88
C ASN A 92 8.25 -16.09 -4.12
N ARG A 93 7.83 -14.92 -4.60
CA ARG A 93 8.74 -13.85 -5.01
C ARG A 93 8.60 -12.59 -4.15
N ILE A 94 7.39 -12.04 -4.02
CA ILE A 94 7.14 -10.80 -3.27
C ILE A 94 7.21 -11.07 -1.77
N ALA A 95 6.55 -12.12 -1.31
CA ALA A 95 6.53 -12.54 0.10
C ALA A 95 7.71 -13.43 0.49
N ASP A 96 8.71 -13.58 -0.38
CA ASP A 96 9.96 -14.25 -0.01
C ASP A 96 10.53 -13.59 1.26
N PRO A 97 10.88 -14.38 2.28
CA PRO A 97 11.39 -13.83 3.55
C PRO A 97 12.62 -12.92 3.41
N SER A 98 13.42 -13.08 2.35
CA SER A 98 14.58 -12.22 2.09
C SER A 98 14.20 -10.76 1.81
N ASN A 99 12.97 -10.48 1.41
CA ASN A 99 12.47 -9.12 1.25
C ASN A 99 12.13 -8.44 2.59
N GLY A 100 12.07 -9.20 3.69
CA GLY A 100 11.99 -8.67 5.04
C GLY A 100 10.63 -8.10 5.46
N ILE A 101 9.55 -8.43 4.75
CA ILE A 101 8.20 -7.99 5.08
C ILE A 101 7.37 -9.16 5.59
N ASP A 102 6.75 -9.01 6.76
CA ASP A 102 5.68 -9.89 7.22
C ASP A 102 4.37 -9.46 6.55
N TRP A 103 3.87 -10.29 5.65
CA TRP A 103 2.62 -10.09 4.95
C TRP A 103 1.47 -10.73 5.73
N LEU A 104 0.40 -9.95 5.99
CA LEU A 104 -0.68 -10.34 6.87
C LEU A 104 -2.01 -10.43 6.13
N CYS A 105 -2.71 -11.57 6.26
CA CYS A 105 -4.05 -11.78 5.75
C CYS A 105 -4.79 -12.81 6.59
N ALA A 106 -5.48 -12.36 7.64
CA ALA A 106 -6.16 -13.26 8.58
C ALA A 106 -7.37 -13.96 7.96
N ASN A 107 -8.01 -13.36 6.94
CA ASN A 107 -9.19 -13.93 6.30
C ASN A 107 -8.89 -14.86 5.11
N ALA A 108 -7.63 -15.09 4.76
CA ALA A 108 -7.27 -16.23 3.92
C ALA A 108 -7.31 -17.51 4.74
N SER A 109 -7.64 -18.64 4.10
CA SER A 109 -7.82 -19.91 4.79
C SER A 109 -6.55 -20.39 5.49
N ALA A 110 -6.71 -21.10 6.60
CA ALA A 110 -5.60 -21.70 7.33
C ALA A 110 -4.83 -22.71 6.47
N ALA A 111 -5.53 -23.47 5.63
CA ALA A 111 -4.92 -24.42 4.70
C ALA A 111 -3.99 -23.69 3.70
N ASN A 112 -4.40 -22.54 3.20
CA ASN A 112 -3.62 -21.76 2.25
C ASN A 112 -2.36 -21.15 2.87
N LYS A 113 -2.39 -20.87 4.17
CA LYS A 113 -1.25 -20.36 4.95
C LYS A 113 -0.40 -21.46 5.59
N SER A 114 -0.74 -22.72 5.39
CA SER A 114 0.08 -23.85 5.82
C SER A 114 1.39 -23.93 5.02
N PRO A 115 2.39 -24.72 5.48
CA PRO A 115 3.66 -24.88 4.75
C PRO A 115 3.52 -25.31 3.29
N ASP A 116 2.46 -26.06 2.96
CA ASP A 116 2.18 -26.53 1.60
C ASP A 116 1.16 -25.67 0.85
N GLY A 117 0.65 -24.62 1.47
CA GLY A 117 -0.35 -23.74 0.88
C GLY A 117 0.22 -22.71 -0.09
N LEU A 118 -0.65 -22.13 -0.90
CA LEU A 118 -0.28 -21.09 -1.88
C LEU A 118 0.15 -19.77 -1.21
N LEU A 119 -0.19 -19.58 0.07
CA LEU A 119 0.19 -18.41 0.87
C LEU A 119 1.01 -18.84 2.09
N SER A 120 1.94 -19.78 1.90
CA SER A 120 2.78 -20.32 2.99
C SER A 120 3.65 -19.29 3.71
N HIS A 121 3.96 -18.16 3.07
CA HIS A 121 4.72 -17.05 3.66
C HIS A 121 3.81 -15.97 4.29
N VAL A 122 2.50 -16.17 4.30
CA VAL A 122 1.53 -15.22 4.85
C VAL A 122 1.10 -15.65 6.25
N ARG A 123 0.87 -14.67 7.13
CA ARG A 123 0.41 -14.87 8.50
C ARG A 123 -0.90 -14.15 8.76
N ASP A 124 -1.62 -14.55 9.82
CA ASP A 124 -2.76 -13.79 10.32
C ASP A 124 -2.32 -12.48 10.97
N SER A 125 -1.23 -12.56 11.74
CA SER A 125 -0.73 -11.48 12.59
C SER A 125 0.76 -11.60 12.86
N THR A 126 1.34 -10.52 13.35
CA THR A 126 2.72 -10.49 13.85
C THR A 126 2.81 -9.59 15.08
N ILE A 127 3.84 -9.76 15.88
CA ILE A 127 4.06 -8.97 17.10
C ILE A 127 5.41 -8.27 16.99
N ARG A 128 5.44 -6.99 17.37
CA ARG A 128 6.67 -6.21 17.54
C ARG A 128 6.77 -5.71 18.97
N THR A 129 7.96 -5.80 19.53
CA THR A 129 8.25 -5.21 20.84
C THR A 129 9.03 -3.92 20.63
N VAL A 130 8.43 -2.80 21.00
CA VAL A 130 8.99 -1.47 20.85
C VAL A 130 8.72 -0.69 22.14
N ASN A 131 9.74 0.02 22.63
CA ASN A 131 9.66 0.79 23.87
C ASN A 131 9.14 -0.03 25.06
N GLY A 132 9.48 -1.32 25.12
CA GLY A 132 9.04 -2.24 26.17
C GLY A 132 7.56 -2.64 26.08
N LYS A 133 6.87 -2.31 25.00
CA LYS A 133 5.47 -2.72 24.73
C LYS A 133 5.39 -3.64 23.53
N ARG A 134 4.45 -4.59 23.59
CA ARG A 134 4.22 -5.59 22.57
C ARG A 134 3.00 -5.22 21.77
N ILE A 135 3.19 -4.90 20.52
CA ILE A 135 2.15 -4.47 19.59
C ILE A 135 1.82 -5.62 18.66
N GLY A 136 0.58 -6.08 18.67
CA GLY A 136 0.05 -7.05 17.72
C GLY A 136 -0.50 -6.35 16.48
N PHE A 137 -0.13 -6.84 15.31
CA PHE A 137 -0.65 -6.36 14.02
C PHE A 137 -1.43 -7.49 13.38
N VAL A 138 -2.66 -7.23 12.96
CA VAL A 138 -3.51 -8.16 12.21
C VAL A 138 -3.86 -7.53 10.87
N GLY A 139 -3.77 -8.30 9.79
CA GLY A 139 -4.12 -7.84 8.44
C GLY A 139 -5.30 -8.61 7.87
N ALA A 140 -6.04 -7.98 6.98
CA ALA A 140 -7.11 -8.61 6.21
C ALA A 140 -7.32 -7.91 4.86
N LEU A 141 -7.87 -8.65 3.91
CA LEU A 141 -8.13 -8.22 2.55
C LEU A 141 -9.63 -8.07 2.31
N THR A 142 -10.02 -7.12 1.49
CA THR A 142 -11.41 -6.81 1.17
C THR A 142 -12.25 -8.04 0.82
N ASP A 143 -13.46 -8.08 1.34
CA ASP A 143 -14.46 -9.14 1.00
C ASP A 143 -14.88 -9.08 -0.47
N ALA A 144 -14.63 -7.95 -1.14
CA ALA A 144 -14.96 -7.74 -2.55
C ALA A 144 -13.84 -8.16 -3.51
N LEU A 145 -12.90 -9.02 -3.11
CA LEU A 145 -11.80 -9.46 -3.96
C LEU A 145 -12.30 -9.97 -5.33
N GLY A 146 -13.39 -10.72 -5.35
CA GLY A 146 -13.98 -11.27 -6.59
C GLY A 146 -14.46 -10.21 -7.59
N SER A 147 -14.65 -8.96 -7.17
CA SER A 147 -15.03 -7.86 -8.07
C SER A 147 -13.83 -7.03 -8.56
N VAL A 148 -12.64 -7.23 -8.00
CA VAL A 148 -11.42 -6.46 -8.31
C VAL A 148 -10.25 -7.32 -8.75
N ALA A 149 -10.42 -8.63 -8.79
CA ALA A 149 -9.42 -9.61 -9.24
C ALA A 149 -10.06 -10.64 -10.17
N THR A 150 -9.21 -11.36 -10.92
CA THR A 150 -9.69 -12.43 -11.79
C THR A 150 -10.26 -13.60 -10.98
N PRO A 151 -11.14 -14.45 -11.56
CA PRO A 151 -11.63 -15.65 -10.88
C PRO A 151 -10.51 -16.58 -10.40
N GLN A 152 -9.41 -16.70 -11.15
CA GLN A 152 -8.27 -17.51 -10.76
C GLN A 152 -7.61 -16.99 -9.48
N ILE A 153 -7.35 -15.69 -9.40
CA ILE A 153 -6.77 -15.04 -8.22
C ILE A 153 -7.70 -15.22 -7.02
N THR A 154 -9.01 -15.01 -7.21
CA THR A 154 -10.00 -15.15 -6.15
C THR A 154 -10.03 -16.57 -5.58
N ARG A 155 -9.97 -17.58 -6.45
CA ARG A 155 -9.90 -18.98 -6.02
C ARG A 155 -8.59 -19.29 -5.28
N ASP A 156 -7.46 -18.86 -5.83
CA ASP A 156 -6.14 -19.17 -5.29
C ASP A 156 -5.86 -18.44 -3.97
N ALA A 157 -6.42 -17.24 -3.76
CA ALA A 157 -6.33 -16.52 -2.50
C ALA A 157 -7.10 -17.22 -1.37
N ASP A 158 -8.23 -17.84 -1.70
CA ASP A 158 -9.06 -18.63 -0.79
C ASP A 158 -9.42 -17.86 0.50
N LEU A 159 -10.12 -16.74 0.32
CA LEU A 159 -10.67 -15.98 1.45
C LEU A 159 -11.92 -16.71 1.97
N ASP A 160 -11.82 -17.38 3.10
CA ASP A 160 -12.88 -18.22 3.67
C ASP A 160 -13.61 -17.59 4.86
N GLU A 161 -13.26 -16.36 5.21
CA GLU A 161 -13.85 -15.61 6.31
C GLU A 161 -14.02 -14.14 5.91
N ARG A 162 -15.03 -13.47 6.45
CA ARG A 162 -15.17 -12.01 6.27
C ARG A 162 -14.00 -11.29 6.95
N ALA A 163 -13.49 -10.24 6.31
CA ALA A 163 -12.32 -9.50 6.79
C ALA A 163 -12.48 -9.01 8.22
N VAL A 164 -13.63 -8.38 8.56
CA VAL A 164 -13.89 -7.86 9.91
C VAL A 164 -13.99 -8.98 10.92
N ASP A 165 -14.62 -10.10 10.59
CA ASP A 165 -14.75 -11.26 11.48
C ASP A 165 -13.35 -11.85 11.80
N ALA A 166 -12.50 -11.97 10.80
CA ALA A 166 -11.12 -12.44 10.98
C ALA A 166 -10.31 -11.49 11.88
N ILE A 167 -10.40 -10.19 11.65
CA ILE A 167 -9.73 -9.18 12.47
C ILE A 167 -10.21 -9.30 13.92
N ASN A 168 -11.52 -9.35 14.15
CA ASN A 168 -12.07 -9.47 15.49
C ASN A 168 -11.65 -10.75 16.21
N ARG A 169 -11.64 -11.88 15.47
CA ARG A 169 -11.19 -13.18 15.99
C ARG A 169 -9.73 -13.14 16.45
N VAL A 170 -8.85 -12.68 15.57
CA VAL A 170 -7.41 -12.65 15.84
C VAL A 170 -7.06 -11.63 16.93
N ALA A 171 -7.67 -10.44 16.90
CA ALA A 171 -7.48 -9.42 17.92
C ALA A 171 -7.87 -9.94 19.31
N ARG A 172 -9.00 -10.64 19.41
CA ARG A 172 -9.46 -11.26 20.65
C ARG A 172 -8.48 -12.32 21.16
N GLU A 173 -8.00 -13.19 20.29
CA GLU A 173 -6.99 -14.20 20.64
C GLU A 173 -5.71 -13.56 21.17
N LEU A 174 -5.20 -12.53 20.48
CA LEU A 174 -4.00 -11.80 20.89
C LEU A 174 -4.18 -11.16 22.28
N LYS A 175 -5.29 -10.47 22.51
CA LYS A 175 -5.57 -9.83 23.79
C LYS A 175 -5.75 -10.84 24.93
N ARG A 176 -6.50 -11.91 24.70
CA ARG A 176 -6.75 -12.96 25.71
C ARG A 176 -5.51 -13.75 26.06
N SER A 177 -4.60 -13.96 25.12
CA SER A 177 -3.34 -14.68 25.36
C SER A 177 -2.41 -13.93 26.31
N GLY A 178 -2.62 -12.62 26.50
CA GLY A 178 -1.68 -11.76 27.23
C GLY A 178 -0.36 -11.51 26.52
N LYS A 179 -0.23 -11.92 25.25
CA LYS A 179 1.00 -11.76 24.46
C LYS A 179 1.21 -10.36 23.92
N VAL A 180 0.18 -9.54 23.91
CA VAL A 180 0.22 -8.17 23.39
C VAL A 180 -0.29 -7.17 24.43
N ASP A 181 0.13 -5.94 24.27
CA ASP A 181 -0.30 -4.78 25.08
C ASP A 181 -1.24 -3.88 24.26
N ALA A 182 -1.17 -3.93 22.94
CA ALA A 182 -2.04 -3.21 22.01
C ALA A 182 -2.21 -4.02 20.72
N VAL A 183 -3.29 -3.74 19.97
CA VAL A 183 -3.58 -4.35 18.66
C VAL A 183 -3.85 -3.26 17.64
N VAL A 184 -3.15 -3.36 16.51
CA VAL A 184 -3.33 -2.54 15.30
C VAL A 184 -3.90 -3.42 14.20
N ALA A 185 -4.99 -3.00 13.58
CA ALA A 185 -5.57 -3.68 12.42
C ALA A 185 -5.17 -2.95 11.13
N LEU A 186 -4.75 -3.72 10.14
CA LEU A 186 -4.44 -3.27 8.79
C LEU A 186 -5.45 -3.91 7.83
N LEU A 187 -6.49 -3.18 7.47
CA LEU A 187 -7.58 -3.67 6.63
C LEU A 187 -7.48 -3.05 5.23
N HIS A 188 -7.13 -3.86 4.23
CA HIS A 188 -7.13 -3.39 2.84
C HIS A 188 -8.56 -3.38 2.27
N ALA A 189 -9.30 -2.37 2.66
CA ALA A 189 -10.64 -2.01 2.20
C ALA A 189 -10.88 -0.54 2.52
N ASP A 190 -11.93 0.06 1.95
CA ASP A 190 -12.33 1.43 2.28
C ASP A 190 -12.61 1.57 3.78
N ALA A 191 -12.40 2.78 4.32
CA ALA A 191 -12.61 3.07 5.75
C ALA A 191 -14.00 2.65 6.25
N SER A 192 -15.03 2.74 5.41
CA SER A 192 -16.40 2.33 5.75
C SER A 192 -16.51 0.84 6.08
N ALA A 193 -15.63 -0.01 5.55
CA ALA A 193 -15.64 -1.44 5.82
C ALA A 193 -15.17 -1.80 7.25
N ALA A 194 -14.54 -0.88 7.96
CA ALA A 194 -14.01 -1.09 9.30
C ALA A 194 -15.04 -0.82 10.41
N ALA A 195 -16.25 -0.38 10.09
CA ALA A 195 -17.24 0.09 11.07
C ALA A 195 -17.55 -0.92 12.17
N ASP A 196 -17.62 -2.21 11.86
CA ASP A 196 -18.00 -3.29 12.78
C ASP A 196 -16.81 -3.94 13.53
N ILE A 197 -15.61 -3.37 13.42
CA ILE A 197 -14.46 -3.83 14.21
C ILE A 197 -14.72 -3.57 15.69
N GLY A 198 -14.50 -4.60 16.52
CA GLY A 198 -14.80 -4.59 17.95
C GLY A 198 -13.70 -3.98 18.81
N ARG A 199 -13.94 -4.01 20.11
CA ARG A 199 -13.14 -3.33 21.15
C ARG A 199 -11.73 -3.89 21.36
N ASP A 200 -11.40 -5.06 20.84
CA ASP A 200 -10.07 -5.66 21.01
C ASP A 200 -9.01 -5.05 20.07
N VAL A 201 -9.44 -4.19 19.15
CA VAL A 201 -8.57 -3.42 18.25
C VAL A 201 -8.46 -1.99 18.76
N ASP A 202 -7.25 -1.47 18.85
CA ASP A 202 -6.97 -0.13 19.39
C ASP A 202 -6.92 0.97 18.33
N VAL A 203 -6.46 0.62 17.11
CA VAL A 203 -6.43 1.52 15.96
C VAL A 203 -6.56 0.71 14.66
N VAL A 204 -7.22 1.28 13.66
CA VAL A 204 -7.43 0.66 12.34
C VAL A 204 -6.85 1.55 11.24
N TYR A 205 -6.04 0.96 10.38
CA TYR A 205 -5.62 1.57 9.13
C TYR A 205 -6.30 0.85 7.97
N THR A 206 -6.80 1.62 7.00
CA THR A 206 -7.53 1.14 5.83
C THR A 206 -6.88 1.61 4.53
N GLY A 207 -7.41 1.19 3.38
CA GLY A 207 -6.86 1.51 2.07
C GLY A 207 -7.83 1.20 0.94
N HIS A 208 -7.31 0.84 -0.23
CA HIS A 208 -8.05 0.38 -1.40
C HIS A 208 -8.78 1.49 -2.17
N SER A 209 -9.48 2.39 -1.51
CA SER A 209 -10.24 3.46 -2.19
C SER A 209 -9.39 4.68 -2.58
N HIS A 210 -8.11 4.73 -2.15
CA HIS A 210 -7.21 5.87 -2.33
C HIS A 210 -7.68 7.16 -1.67
N ALA A 211 -8.67 7.08 -0.79
CA ALA A 211 -9.24 8.24 -0.12
C ALA A 211 -8.41 8.65 1.11
N ILE A 212 -8.58 9.89 1.54
CA ILE A 212 -8.07 10.37 2.83
C ILE A 212 -9.27 10.45 3.75
N LYS A 213 -9.33 9.58 4.77
CA LYS A 213 -10.49 9.44 5.65
C LYS A 213 -10.10 9.22 7.10
N HIS A 214 -11.02 9.61 7.99
CA HIS A 214 -11.01 9.29 9.40
C HIS A 214 -12.39 8.79 9.81
N GLY A 215 -12.45 7.87 10.74
CA GLY A 215 -13.69 7.34 11.29
C GLY A 215 -13.46 6.72 12.66
N THR A 216 -14.48 6.06 13.17
CA THR A 216 -14.46 5.36 14.45
C THR A 216 -15.19 4.03 14.32
N THR A 217 -14.62 2.96 14.85
CA THR A 217 -15.24 1.63 14.84
C THR A 217 -16.34 1.52 15.91
N ALA A 218 -17.17 0.48 15.80
CA ALA A 218 -18.13 0.13 16.84
C ALA A 218 -17.47 -0.10 18.21
N GLY A 219 -16.25 -0.61 18.23
CA GLY A 219 -15.45 -0.82 19.43
C GLY A 219 -14.78 0.44 19.98
N GLY A 220 -14.90 1.59 19.30
CA GLY A 220 -14.34 2.87 19.72
C GLY A 220 -12.94 3.18 19.20
N ALA A 221 -12.35 2.32 18.37
CA ALA A 221 -11.04 2.58 17.79
C ALA A 221 -11.11 3.62 16.66
N PRO A 222 -10.13 4.52 16.52
CA PRO A 222 -10.05 5.41 15.38
C PRO A 222 -9.66 4.62 14.12
N ILE A 223 -10.19 5.08 12.97
CA ILE A 223 -9.92 4.55 11.64
C ILE A 223 -9.23 5.64 10.83
N TYR A 224 -8.16 5.29 10.13
CA TYR A 224 -7.46 6.20 9.20
C TYR A 224 -7.27 5.54 7.85
N GLU A 225 -7.48 6.31 6.80
CA GLU A 225 -7.10 5.95 5.43
C GLU A 225 -6.22 7.05 4.87
N ALA A 226 -5.02 6.71 4.42
CA ALA A 226 -3.94 7.65 4.11
C ALA A 226 -3.70 7.81 2.59
N GLY A 227 -4.77 7.92 1.80
CA GLY A 227 -4.68 8.24 0.38
C GLY A 227 -3.98 7.17 -0.45
N SER A 228 -2.99 7.58 -1.25
CA SER A 228 -2.29 6.69 -2.16
C SER A 228 -0.99 7.29 -2.69
N PHE A 229 -0.19 6.45 -3.36
CA PHE A 229 0.98 6.84 -4.17
C PHE A 229 2.08 7.56 -3.38
N GLY A 230 2.19 7.31 -2.07
CA GLY A 230 3.20 7.95 -1.24
C GLY A 230 2.98 9.44 -0.99
N ARG A 231 1.76 9.95 -1.19
CA ARG A 231 1.44 11.37 -0.97
C ARG A 231 1.10 11.69 0.48
N ASN A 232 0.65 10.70 1.23
CA ASN A 232 0.12 10.88 2.59
C ASN A 232 0.66 9.81 3.52
N MET A 233 0.64 10.12 4.81
CA MET A 233 1.03 9.23 5.89
C MET A 233 0.14 9.48 7.10
N ALA A 234 -0.44 8.42 7.66
CA ALA A 234 -1.15 8.52 8.94
C ALA A 234 -0.16 8.25 10.07
N VAL A 235 -0.09 9.15 11.05
CA VAL A 235 0.84 9.03 12.17
C VAL A 235 0.09 9.18 13.48
N GLN A 236 0.12 8.14 14.30
CA GLN A 236 -0.55 8.09 15.60
C GLN A 236 0.39 7.58 16.67
N ASP A 237 0.23 8.10 17.87
CA ASP A 237 0.83 7.57 19.08
C ASP A 237 -0.13 6.57 19.73
N LEU A 238 0.39 5.41 20.10
CA LEU A 238 -0.24 4.47 21.02
C LEU A 238 0.34 4.73 22.40
N ILE A 239 -0.45 5.29 23.29
CA ILE A 239 -0.05 5.59 24.66
C ILE A 239 -0.57 4.45 25.54
N ILE A 240 0.35 3.57 25.95
CA ILE A 240 0.04 2.28 26.54
C ILE A 240 0.43 2.28 28.01
N THR A 241 -0.54 2.01 28.86
CA THR A 241 -0.33 1.89 30.33
C THR A 241 -0.59 0.46 30.77
N GLY A 242 0.29 -0.11 31.56
CA GLY A 242 0.19 -1.49 32.01
C GLY A 242 0.70 -2.50 30.97
N ALA A 243 0.39 -3.76 31.18
CA ALA A 243 0.88 -4.85 30.34
C ALA A 243 -0.15 -5.97 30.16
N GLY A 244 -0.09 -6.65 29.01
CA GLY A 244 -0.92 -7.81 28.68
C GLY A 244 -2.41 -7.48 28.73
N ARG A 245 -3.20 -8.38 29.27
CA ARG A 245 -4.68 -8.22 29.37
C ARG A 245 -5.15 -7.03 30.18
N ARG A 246 -4.29 -6.46 31.02
CA ARG A 246 -4.58 -5.27 31.84
C ARG A 246 -4.09 -3.98 31.22
N ALA A 247 -3.42 -4.05 30.07
CA ALA A 247 -3.00 -2.85 29.38
C ALA A 247 -4.19 -2.01 28.91
N THR A 248 -4.06 -0.71 29.03
CA THR A 248 -4.98 0.27 28.46
C THR A 248 -4.26 1.09 27.40
N VAL A 249 -4.95 1.38 26.30
CA VAL A 249 -4.37 2.07 25.15
C VAL A 249 -5.18 3.31 24.84
N ARG A 250 -4.50 4.44 24.74
CA ARG A 250 -5.07 5.67 24.20
C ARG A 250 -4.35 6.00 22.90
N VAL A 251 -5.09 6.33 21.86
CA VAL A 251 -4.55 6.72 20.55
C VAL A 251 -4.64 8.22 20.40
N ALA A 252 -3.54 8.85 20.00
CA ALA A 252 -3.47 10.29 19.76
C ALA A 252 -2.86 10.58 18.39
N ASP A 253 -3.46 11.51 17.66
CA ASP A 253 -2.86 12.00 16.42
C ASP A 253 -1.56 12.75 16.73
N VAL A 254 -0.55 12.51 15.89
CA VAL A 254 0.75 13.17 16.06
C VAL A 254 0.70 14.55 15.41
N ASP A 255 0.93 15.59 16.19
CA ASP A 255 1.18 16.94 15.73
C ASP A 255 2.69 17.17 15.64
N LEU A 256 3.19 17.38 14.44
CA LEU A 256 4.60 17.67 14.20
C LEU A 256 4.91 19.18 14.20
N GLY A 257 3.95 19.99 14.65
CA GLY A 257 4.15 21.42 14.88
C GLY A 257 4.30 22.28 13.62
N ASN A 258 4.02 21.71 12.45
CA ASN A 258 4.09 22.41 11.17
C ASN A 258 2.76 22.29 10.43
N GLY A 259 1.97 23.39 10.42
CA GLY A 259 0.66 23.43 9.76
C GLY A 259 0.66 23.03 8.27
N THR A 260 1.82 23.01 7.61
CA THR A 260 1.93 22.58 6.20
C THR A 260 1.92 21.08 6.01
N SER A 261 2.15 20.30 7.07
CA SER A 261 2.12 18.83 7.01
C SER A 261 0.72 18.24 7.15
N HIS A 262 -0.27 19.00 7.59
CA HIS A 262 -1.63 18.51 7.81
C HIS A 262 -2.45 18.45 6.51
N THR A 263 -3.32 17.47 6.43
CA THR A 263 -4.40 17.40 5.44
C THR A 263 -5.69 17.96 6.04
N ALA A 264 -6.77 17.98 5.26
CA ALA A 264 -8.10 18.30 5.78
C ALA A 264 -8.67 17.25 6.76
N VAL A 265 -8.00 16.09 6.89
CA VAL A 265 -8.40 14.99 7.75
C VAL A 265 -7.40 14.86 8.90
N ASP A 266 -7.91 14.93 10.13
CA ASP A 266 -7.08 14.80 11.33
C ASP A 266 -6.36 13.44 11.36
N GLY A 267 -5.09 13.46 11.72
CA GLY A 267 -4.25 12.28 11.85
C GLY A 267 -3.63 11.77 10.54
N VAL A 268 -3.96 12.40 9.40
CA VAL A 268 -3.34 12.10 8.10
C VAL A 268 -2.53 13.31 7.64
N LEU A 269 -1.24 13.11 7.42
CA LEU A 269 -0.28 14.15 7.08
C LEU A 269 0.09 14.11 5.59
N GLY A 270 0.42 15.26 5.03
CA GLY A 270 0.98 15.37 3.69
C GLY A 270 2.48 15.09 3.71
N VAL A 271 2.95 14.16 2.88
CA VAL A 271 4.38 13.81 2.79
C VAL A 271 5.21 15.02 2.36
N ASP A 272 4.72 15.83 1.42
CA ASP A 272 5.42 17.04 0.99
C ASP A 272 5.59 18.05 2.14
N GLY A 273 4.58 18.20 3.00
CA GLY A 273 4.66 19.03 4.20
C GLY A 273 5.65 18.50 5.22
N LEU A 274 5.74 17.17 5.38
CA LEU A 274 6.73 16.54 6.25
C LEU A 274 8.15 16.75 5.74
N ASN A 275 8.37 16.75 4.44
CA ASN A 275 9.67 17.03 3.84
C ASN A 275 10.14 18.49 4.07
N ALA A 276 9.23 19.41 4.32
CA ALA A 276 9.53 20.79 4.66
C ALA A 276 9.70 21.02 6.17
N HIS A 277 9.58 19.96 7.01
CA HIS A 277 9.62 20.07 8.47
C HIS A 277 11.02 20.47 8.99
N PRO A 278 11.13 21.29 10.05
CA PRO A 278 12.43 21.68 10.64
C PRO A 278 13.33 20.52 11.08
N ALA A 279 12.75 19.39 11.53
CA ALA A 279 13.51 18.20 11.87
C ALA A 279 14.27 17.60 10.67
N GLN A 280 13.67 17.65 9.48
CA GLN A 280 14.31 17.22 8.24
C GLN A 280 15.48 18.16 7.88
N ALA A 281 15.29 19.48 8.00
CA ALA A 281 16.35 20.46 7.76
C ALA A 281 17.53 20.27 8.74
N ALA A 282 17.25 20.01 10.02
CA ALA A 282 18.28 19.73 11.02
C ALA A 282 19.05 18.44 10.72
N TRP A 283 18.34 17.40 10.27
CA TRP A 283 18.96 16.13 9.88
C TRP A 283 19.85 16.31 8.64
N MET A 284 19.41 17.01 7.63
CA MET A 284 20.22 17.29 6.44
C MET A 284 21.47 18.11 6.75
N SER A 285 21.39 19.07 7.68
CA SER A 285 22.52 19.91 8.07
C SER A 285 23.52 19.18 8.99
N ALA A 286 23.10 18.09 9.64
CA ALA A 286 23.99 17.27 10.44
C ALA A 286 24.88 16.31 9.60
N GLY A 287 24.78 16.37 8.26
CA GLY A 287 25.56 15.52 7.36
C GLY A 287 25.06 14.08 7.35
N ALA A 288 23.87 13.87 6.84
CA ALA A 288 23.33 12.54 6.60
C ALA A 288 24.36 11.72 5.82
N GLU A 289 24.79 10.60 6.42
CA GLU A 289 25.80 9.76 5.81
C GLU A 289 25.30 9.09 4.53
N GLU A 290 26.22 8.74 3.62
CA GLU A 290 25.93 8.05 2.34
C GLU A 290 25.04 6.81 2.47
N ASN A 291 24.92 6.25 3.68
CA ASN A 291 24.19 5.02 3.97
C ASN A 291 22.87 5.21 4.73
N ASP A 292 22.38 6.44 4.89
CA ASP A 292 21.08 6.63 5.50
C ASP A 292 19.92 6.18 4.60
N GLU A 293 18.74 6.10 5.18
CA GLU A 293 17.52 5.61 4.52
C GLU A 293 17.15 6.43 3.29
N VAL A 294 17.30 7.76 3.35
CA VAL A 294 16.98 8.66 2.24
C VAL A 294 17.97 8.49 1.09
N SER A 295 19.26 8.41 1.38
CA SER A 295 20.29 8.18 0.36
C SER A 295 20.10 6.83 -0.31
N ARG A 296 19.80 5.77 0.44
CA ARG A 296 19.48 4.45 -0.13
C ARG A 296 18.24 4.52 -1.04
N ALA A 297 17.19 5.19 -0.60
CA ALA A 297 15.98 5.38 -1.40
C ALA A 297 16.26 6.13 -2.72
N GLN A 298 17.06 7.18 -2.67
CA GLN A 298 17.49 7.92 -3.88
C GLN A 298 18.28 7.05 -4.84
N HIS A 299 19.23 6.26 -4.35
CA HIS A 299 20.03 5.35 -5.19
C HIS A 299 19.16 4.27 -5.85
N ILE A 300 18.21 3.69 -5.12
CA ILE A 300 17.25 2.72 -5.68
C ILE A 300 16.47 3.35 -6.81
N TYR A 301 15.90 4.53 -6.58
CA TYR A 301 15.12 5.22 -7.62
C TYR A 301 15.96 5.55 -8.85
N GLN A 302 17.15 6.11 -8.67
CA GLN A 302 18.05 6.48 -9.79
C GLN A 302 18.45 5.26 -10.63
N ALA A 303 18.79 4.15 -10.01
CA ALA A 303 19.13 2.91 -10.71
C ALA A 303 17.93 2.39 -11.50
N SER A 304 16.75 2.38 -10.89
CA SER A 304 15.51 1.91 -11.54
C SER A 304 15.05 2.83 -12.66
N ALA A 305 15.17 4.15 -12.50
CA ALA A 305 14.85 5.12 -13.53
C ALA A 305 15.80 5.01 -14.73
N THR A 306 17.09 4.78 -14.48
CA THR A 306 18.08 4.55 -15.54
C THR A 306 17.77 3.28 -16.33
N TYR A 307 17.46 2.19 -15.66
CA TYR A 307 17.05 0.94 -16.30
C TYR A 307 15.76 1.12 -17.10
N ALA A 308 14.76 1.78 -16.53
CA ALA A 308 13.48 2.05 -17.18
C ALA A 308 13.65 2.94 -18.44
N ASN A 309 14.50 3.95 -18.39
CA ASN A 309 14.79 4.79 -19.53
C ASN A 309 15.47 3.98 -20.66
N HIS A 310 16.41 3.10 -20.30
CA HIS A 310 17.09 2.26 -21.28
C HIS A 310 16.12 1.26 -21.95
N THR A 311 15.29 0.59 -21.18
CA THR A 311 14.39 -0.46 -21.68
C THR A 311 13.09 0.09 -22.29
N GLY A 312 12.64 1.27 -21.85
CA GLY A 312 11.35 1.84 -22.20
C GLY A 312 11.40 2.98 -23.23
N SER A 313 12.57 3.37 -23.72
CA SER A 313 12.72 4.51 -24.64
C SER A 313 12.37 4.21 -26.10
N ALA A 314 12.21 2.94 -26.46
CA ALA A 314 11.87 2.57 -27.83
C ALA A 314 10.50 3.15 -28.22
N VAL A 315 10.47 3.88 -29.34
CA VAL A 315 9.22 4.43 -29.89
C VAL A 315 8.47 3.29 -30.57
N ILE A 316 7.22 3.07 -30.12
CA ILE A 316 6.33 2.03 -30.66
C ILE A 316 5.19 2.60 -31.50
N GLY A 317 5.03 3.92 -31.50
CA GLY A 317 4.01 4.60 -32.30
C GLY A 317 4.20 6.10 -32.30
N THR A 318 3.44 6.78 -33.16
CA THR A 318 3.41 8.23 -33.25
C THR A 318 1.95 8.69 -33.28
N LEU A 319 1.69 9.86 -32.72
CA LEU A 319 0.39 10.51 -32.76
C LEU A 319 0.38 11.61 -33.84
N ALA A 320 -0.77 11.83 -34.45
CA ALA A 320 -0.96 12.96 -35.35
C ALA A 320 -0.80 14.27 -34.57
N SER A 321 -0.35 15.31 -35.26
CA SER A 321 -0.17 16.62 -34.62
C SER A 321 -1.43 17.11 -33.93
N GLY A 322 -1.29 17.50 -32.65
CA GLY A 322 -2.39 18.00 -31.83
C GLY A 322 -3.33 16.90 -31.29
N VAL A 323 -3.04 15.61 -31.53
CA VAL A 323 -3.83 14.49 -31.02
C VAL A 323 -3.16 13.87 -29.81
N ASN A 324 -3.94 13.58 -28.79
CA ASN A 324 -3.53 12.75 -27.65
C ASN A 324 -4.74 11.97 -27.13
N PHE A 325 -4.49 10.93 -26.33
CA PHE A 325 -5.52 10.13 -25.70
C PHE A 325 -5.49 10.38 -24.18
N ASP A 326 -6.56 10.88 -23.62
CA ASP A 326 -6.67 11.26 -22.22
C ASP A 326 -7.57 10.30 -21.45
N LYS A 327 -7.21 10.04 -20.20
CA LYS A 327 -8.03 9.28 -19.26
C LYS A 327 -9.22 10.11 -18.74
N GLN A 328 -9.09 11.44 -18.72
CA GLN A 328 -10.15 12.33 -18.23
C GLN A 328 -11.20 12.59 -19.27
N GLY A 329 -12.46 12.48 -18.88
CA GLY A 329 -13.63 12.73 -19.69
C GLY A 329 -14.76 11.82 -19.24
N SER A 330 -15.61 12.32 -18.34
CA SER A 330 -16.91 11.71 -18.02
C SER A 330 -18.01 12.21 -18.95
N ASP A 331 -17.62 12.90 -20.00
CA ASP A 331 -18.55 13.47 -20.94
C ASP A 331 -19.05 12.45 -21.98
N LYS A 332 -19.89 12.91 -22.89
CA LYS A 332 -20.51 12.10 -23.94
C LYS A 332 -19.52 11.39 -24.89
N HIS A 333 -18.25 11.79 -24.85
CA HIS A 333 -17.19 11.24 -25.70
C HIS A 333 -16.30 10.23 -24.98
N GLY A 334 -16.47 10.07 -23.66
CA GLY A 334 -15.79 9.08 -22.84
C GLY A 334 -14.29 9.35 -22.64
N ASN A 335 -13.67 8.39 -22.07
CA ASN A 335 -12.24 8.33 -21.81
C ASN A 335 -11.53 7.79 -23.06
N THR A 336 -10.79 8.64 -23.78
CA THR A 336 -10.19 8.27 -25.06
C THR A 336 -9.08 7.21 -24.92
N VAL A 337 -8.32 7.21 -23.83
CA VAL A 337 -7.39 6.12 -23.51
C VAL A 337 -8.16 4.82 -23.28
N GLY A 338 -9.26 4.88 -22.56
CA GLY A 338 -10.13 3.71 -22.33
C GLY A 338 -10.71 3.13 -23.61
N VAL A 339 -11.14 3.97 -24.54
CA VAL A 339 -11.61 3.54 -25.86
C VAL A 339 -10.49 2.87 -26.66
N LEU A 340 -9.29 3.46 -26.67
CA LEU A 340 -8.13 2.87 -27.35
C LEU A 340 -7.79 1.47 -26.81
N VAL A 341 -7.77 1.31 -25.49
CA VAL A 341 -7.49 0.01 -24.84
C VAL A 341 -8.62 -0.99 -25.15
N ALA A 342 -9.87 -0.57 -25.10
CA ALA A 342 -11.01 -1.42 -25.42
C ALA A 342 -10.95 -1.91 -26.88
N ASP A 343 -10.62 -1.04 -27.84
CA ASP A 343 -10.47 -1.39 -29.24
C ASP A 343 -9.27 -2.34 -29.45
N ALA A 344 -8.14 -2.09 -28.80
CA ALA A 344 -6.98 -2.96 -28.86
C ALA A 344 -7.30 -4.36 -28.34
N ASN A 345 -8.02 -4.46 -27.23
CA ASN A 345 -8.50 -5.75 -26.68
C ASN A 345 -9.43 -6.47 -27.66
N ARG A 346 -10.35 -5.76 -28.26
CA ARG A 346 -11.26 -6.30 -29.27
C ARG A 346 -10.53 -6.84 -30.47
N GLU A 347 -9.61 -6.07 -31.02
CA GLU A 347 -8.81 -6.47 -32.20
C GLU A 347 -7.91 -7.67 -31.89
N SER A 348 -7.29 -7.70 -30.71
CA SER A 348 -6.46 -8.83 -30.28
C SER A 348 -7.27 -10.12 -30.21
N ILE A 349 -8.48 -10.07 -29.63
CA ILE A 349 -9.37 -11.22 -29.54
C ILE A 349 -9.82 -11.68 -30.95
N MET A 350 -10.23 -10.74 -31.80
CA MET A 350 -10.63 -11.06 -33.17
C MET A 350 -9.49 -11.72 -33.96
N LYS A 351 -8.27 -11.23 -33.80
CA LYS A 351 -7.10 -11.71 -34.55
C LYS A 351 -6.60 -13.07 -34.05
N HIS A 352 -6.57 -13.29 -32.73
CA HIS A 352 -5.87 -14.43 -32.14
C HIS A 352 -6.80 -15.54 -31.63
N VAL A 353 -8.04 -15.22 -31.29
CA VAL A 353 -9.00 -16.17 -30.68
C VAL A 353 -10.14 -16.49 -31.64
N TYR A 354 -10.69 -15.48 -32.31
CA TYR A 354 -11.86 -15.63 -33.20
C TYR A 354 -11.55 -15.39 -34.67
N ALA A 355 -10.34 -15.66 -35.11
CA ALA A 355 -9.96 -15.52 -36.54
C ALA A 355 -10.95 -16.34 -37.42
N GLY A 356 -11.62 -15.64 -38.34
CA GLY A 356 -12.62 -16.24 -39.22
C GLY A 356 -14.04 -16.38 -38.63
N ASN A 357 -14.27 -15.98 -37.37
CA ASN A 357 -15.61 -15.96 -36.77
C ASN A 357 -16.35 -14.66 -37.16
N ARG A 358 -17.65 -14.78 -37.47
CA ARG A 358 -18.49 -13.64 -37.81
C ARG A 358 -19.33 -13.08 -36.65
N LEU A 359 -19.15 -13.61 -35.44
CA LEU A 359 -19.84 -13.08 -34.27
C LEU A 359 -19.26 -11.70 -33.88
N PRO A 360 -20.12 -10.76 -33.49
CA PRO A 360 -19.66 -9.47 -33.03
C PRO A 360 -18.87 -9.61 -31.74
N VAL A 361 -17.73 -8.89 -31.68
CA VAL A 361 -16.89 -8.82 -30.49
C VAL A 361 -16.95 -7.40 -29.93
N ILE A 362 -17.23 -7.28 -28.64
CA ILE A 362 -17.25 -6.02 -27.91
C ILE A 362 -16.01 -5.97 -27.02
N GLY A 363 -15.19 -4.94 -27.16
CA GLY A 363 -14.10 -4.64 -26.25
C GLY A 363 -14.57 -3.66 -25.19
N PHE A 364 -14.06 -3.79 -24.00
CA PHE A 364 -14.23 -2.81 -22.93
C PHE A 364 -12.98 -2.70 -22.07
N SER A 365 -12.83 -1.58 -21.38
CA SER A 365 -11.79 -1.35 -20.39
C SER A 365 -12.39 -0.75 -19.13
N ASN A 366 -11.67 -0.89 -18.01
CA ASN A 366 -12.05 -0.31 -16.74
C ASN A 366 -11.14 0.87 -16.42
N ASN A 367 -11.71 2.01 -16.05
CA ASN A 367 -10.94 3.19 -15.65
C ASN A 367 -9.93 2.92 -14.52
N GLY A 368 -10.26 2.04 -13.58
CA GLY A 368 -9.36 1.66 -12.49
C GLY A 368 -8.07 0.96 -12.96
N SER A 369 -8.14 0.26 -14.09
CA SER A 369 -6.97 -0.42 -14.67
C SER A 369 -6.07 0.50 -15.50
N LEU A 370 -6.55 1.69 -15.85
CA LEU A 370 -5.77 2.68 -16.59
C LEU A 370 -4.97 3.54 -15.62
N ARG A 371 -3.67 3.36 -15.59
CA ARG A 371 -2.77 4.00 -14.61
C ARG A 371 -2.07 5.25 -15.13
N THR A 372 -2.22 5.57 -16.40
CA THR A 372 -1.72 6.81 -17.00
C THR A 372 -2.85 7.82 -17.20
N PRO A 373 -2.64 9.11 -16.92
CA PRO A 373 -3.62 10.14 -17.22
C PRO A 373 -3.71 10.46 -18.72
N ARG A 374 -2.67 10.16 -19.49
CA ARG A 374 -2.53 10.50 -20.89
C ARG A 374 -1.56 9.51 -21.58
N LEU A 375 -1.80 9.15 -22.83
CA LEU A 375 -0.97 8.19 -23.57
C LEU A 375 0.42 8.76 -23.85
N ASP A 376 0.48 9.93 -24.46
CA ASP A 376 1.74 10.67 -24.70
C ASP A 376 1.93 11.66 -23.55
N MET A 377 2.68 11.25 -22.53
CA MET A 377 2.82 11.99 -21.28
C MET A 377 3.60 13.30 -21.43
N ASN A 378 4.57 13.33 -22.32
CA ASN A 378 5.42 14.50 -22.53
C ASN A 378 4.97 15.39 -23.69
N GLY A 379 4.00 14.95 -24.51
CA GLY A 379 3.43 15.71 -25.60
C GLY A 379 4.30 15.89 -26.83
N ASP A 380 5.28 15.00 -27.03
CA ASP A 380 6.22 15.08 -28.17
C ASP A 380 5.70 14.39 -29.44
N GLY A 381 4.51 13.81 -29.41
CA GLY A 381 3.89 13.11 -30.52
C GLY A 381 4.40 11.67 -30.73
N LYS A 382 5.26 11.18 -29.87
CA LYS A 382 5.78 9.81 -29.89
C LYS A 382 5.21 9.03 -28.71
N VAL A 383 4.93 7.76 -28.93
CA VAL A 383 4.53 6.83 -27.88
C VAL A 383 5.65 5.82 -27.71
N THR A 384 6.19 5.73 -26.51
CA THR A 384 7.28 4.82 -26.17
C THR A 384 6.75 3.60 -25.44
N VAL A 385 7.58 2.57 -25.31
CA VAL A 385 7.27 1.36 -24.51
C VAL A 385 6.90 1.73 -23.07
N ARG A 386 7.54 2.77 -22.52
CA ARG A 386 7.34 3.23 -21.16
C ARG A 386 5.97 3.89 -20.95
N GLU A 387 5.47 4.65 -21.91
CA GLU A 387 4.19 5.34 -21.88
C GLU A 387 3.00 4.39 -22.06
#